data_af9941dc54af28197ecf03daf1d012dd
#
_entry.id   af9941dc54af28197ecf03daf1d012dd
#
_cell.length_a   1.000
_cell.length_b   1.000
_cell.length_c   1.000
_cell.angle_alpha   90.00
_cell.angle_beta   90.00
_cell.angle_gamma   90.00
#
_symmetry.space_group_name_H-M   'P 1'
#
loop_
_entity.id
_entity.type
_entity.pdbx_description
1 polymer ?
#
loop_
_entity_poly.entity_id
_entity_poly.type
_entity_poly.pdbx_seq_one_letter_code
_entity_poly.pdbx_strand_id
1 'polypeptide(L)'
;MTQIIDRLNRELESFGRRAQAALDEGKLQIELLRLRRQQDTVARDLGLLVHRRERGTDVEQRRTDALLLRLDDLESDIARLTDDIAARRRARSERDAVPEPPVAAHS
;
A
#
# COMPACT_ATOMS: atom_id res chain seq x y z
N MET A 1 4.99 25.02 -36.06
CA MET A 1 5.00 23.54 -36.12
C MET A 1 5.79 22.91 -34.98
N THR A 2 6.99 23.39 -34.72
CA THR A 2 7.84 22.84 -33.65
C THR A 2 7.16 22.92 -32.27
N GLN A 3 6.43 24.00 -31.99
CA GLN A 3 5.75 24.22 -30.73
C GLN A 3 4.62 23.18 -30.45
N ILE A 4 3.91 22.77 -31.51
CA ILE A 4 2.84 21.79 -31.40
C ILE A 4 3.42 20.41 -31.08
N ILE A 5 4.52 20.05 -31.72
CA ILE A 5 5.20 18.77 -31.48
C ILE A 5 5.78 18.72 -30.07
N ASP A 6 6.39 19.82 -29.62
CA ASP A 6 6.95 19.93 -28.27
C ASP A 6 5.85 19.83 -27.21
N ARG A 7 4.70 20.42 -27.47
CA ARG A 7 3.55 20.38 -26.59
C ARG A 7 2.98 18.96 -26.50
N LEU A 8 2.84 18.28 -27.64
CA LEU A 8 2.41 16.86 -27.69
C LEU A 8 3.37 15.97 -26.94
N ASN A 9 4.68 16.17 -27.14
CA ASN A 9 5.69 15.37 -26.43
C ASN A 9 5.61 15.57 -24.93
N ARG A 10 5.40 16.79 -24.44
CA ARG A 10 5.25 17.08 -23.02
C ARG A 10 3.98 16.45 -22.46
N GLU A 11 2.88 16.48 -23.20
CA GLU A 11 1.63 15.83 -22.78
C GLU A 11 1.77 14.32 -22.71
N LEU A 12 2.46 13.71 -23.69
CA LEU A 12 2.73 12.27 -23.70
C LEU A 12 3.64 11.86 -22.53
N GLU A 13 4.67 12.65 -22.24
CA GLU A 13 5.54 12.41 -21.10
C GLU A 13 4.78 12.49 -19.78
N SER A 14 3.92 13.50 -19.63
CA SER A 14 3.09 13.68 -18.45
C SER A 14 2.12 12.51 -18.29
N PHE A 15 1.50 12.08 -19.38
CA PHE A 15 0.61 10.91 -19.38
C PHE A 15 1.38 9.64 -19.00
N GLY A 16 2.57 9.44 -19.57
CA GLY A 16 3.41 8.29 -19.24
C GLY A 16 3.81 8.23 -17.78
N ARG A 17 4.16 9.38 -17.19
CA ARG A 17 4.47 9.46 -15.76
C ARG A 17 3.28 9.14 -14.89
N ARG A 18 2.09 9.63 -15.23
CA ARG A 18 0.85 9.33 -14.50
C ARG A 18 0.49 7.85 -14.59
N ALA A 19 0.63 7.27 -15.77
CA ALA A 19 0.38 5.85 -15.98
C ALA A 19 1.36 5.00 -15.16
N GLN A 20 2.64 5.38 -15.13
CA GLN A 20 3.65 4.67 -14.36
C GLN A 20 3.37 4.78 -12.84
N ALA A 21 2.99 5.96 -12.38
CA ALA A 21 2.63 6.17 -10.97
C ALA A 21 1.41 5.33 -10.56
N ALA A 22 0.42 5.23 -11.45
CA ALA A 22 -0.76 4.40 -11.21
C ALA A 22 -0.41 2.91 -11.15
N LEU A 23 0.50 2.44 -12.02
CA LEU A 23 0.99 1.06 -12.00
C LEU A 23 1.76 0.77 -10.71
N ASP A 24 2.61 1.68 -10.28
CA ASP A 24 3.39 1.53 -9.06
C ASP A 24 2.46 1.47 -7.84
N GLU A 25 1.46 2.31 -7.77
CA GLU A 25 0.45 2.27 -6.71
C GLU A 25 -0.33 0.95 -6.74
N GLY A 26 -0.69 0.47 -7.92
CA GLY A 26 -1.37 -0.82 -8.09
C GLY A 26 -0.55 -1.98 -7.57
N LYS A 27 0.76 -1.98 -7.83
CA LYS A 27 1.68 -3.00 -7.31
C LYS A 27 1.74 -2.97 -5.79
N LEU A 28 1.77 -1.79 -5.19
CA LEU A 28 1.76 -1.64 -3.72
C LEU A 28 0.46 -2.16 -3.12
N GLN A 29 -0.67 -1.91 -3.77
CA GLN A 29 -1.96 -2.43 -3.31
C GLN A 29 -2.01 -3.96 -3.37
N ILE A 30 -1.47 -4.56 -4.42
CA ILE A 30 -1.37 -6.02 -4.56
C ILE A 30 -0.48 -6.59 -3.45
N GLU A 31 0.65 -5.95 -3.18
CA GLU A 31 1.56 -6.37 -2.11
C GLU A 31 0.87 -6.28 -0.75
N LEU A 32 0.13 -5.21 -0.49
CA LEU A 32 -0.62 -5.05 0.75
C LEU A 32 -1.65 -6.18 0.91
N LEU A 33 -2.37 -6.52 -0.15
CA LEU A 33 -3.34 -7.61 -0.14
C LEU A 33 -2.65 -8.95 0.15
N ARG A 34 -1.48 -9.17 -0.45
CA ARG A 34 -0.69 -10.37 -0.21
C ARG A 34 -0.27 -10.49 1.25
N LEU A 35 0.21 -9.41 1.84
CA LEU A 35 0.60 -9.38 3.25
C LEU A 35 -0.58 -9.64 4.18
N ARG A 36 -1.74 -9.07 3.88
CA ARG A 36 -2.96 -9.30 4.66
C ARG A 36 -3.43 -10.75 4.58
N ARG A 37 -3.31 -11.38 3.42
CA ARG A 37 -3.62 -12.82 3.27
C ARG A 37 -2.66 -13.69 4.10
N GLN A 38 -1.38 -13.34 4.11
CA GLN A 38 -0.40 -14.03 4.94
C GLN A 38 -0.74 -13.85 6.42
N GLN A 39 -1.12 -12.66 6.83
CA GLN A 39 -1.54 -12.37 8.20
C GLN A 39 -2.73 -13.24 8.60
N ASP A 40 -3.74 -13.34 7.75
CA ASP A 40 -4.93 -14.16 8.01
C ASP A 40 -4.57 -15.64 8.14
N THR A 41 -3.67 -16.14 7.30
CA THR A 41 -3.21 -17.53 7.35
C THR A 41 -2.47 -17.81 8.66
N VAL A 42 -1.55 -16.94 9.04
CA VAL A 42 -0.78 -17.11 10.29
C VAL A 42 -1.69 -17.01 11.50
N ALA A 43 -2.63 -16.06 11.50
CA ALA A 43 -3.60 -15.91 12.57
C ALA A 43 -4.50 -17.14 12.71
N ARG A 44 -4.90 -17.74 11.60
CA ARG A 44 -5.67 -18.99 11.59
C ARG A 44 -4.87 -20.13 12.19
N ASP A 45 -3.62 -20.28 11.76
CA ASP A 45 -2.75 -21.34 12.29
C ASP A 45 -2.54 -21.18 13.79
N LEU A 46 -2.32 -19.97 14.25
CA LEU A 46 -2.18 -19.67 15.67
C LEU A 46 -3.46 -19.99 16.42
N GLY A 47 -4.62 -19.61 15.86
CA GLY A 47 -5.92 -19.91 16.44
C GLY A 47 -6.16 -21.41 16.59
N LEU A 48 -5.76 -22.21 15.61
CA LEU A 48 -5.86 -23.67 15.68
C LEU A 48 -4.96 -24.25 16.78
N LEU A 49 -3.75 -23.72 16.94
CA LEU A 49 -2.85 -24.15 18.01
C LEU A 49 -3.44 -23.84 19.40
N VAL A 50 -3.99 -22.66 19.57
CA VAL A 50 -4.65 -22.26 20.82
C VAL A 50 -5.84 -23.17 21.11
N HIS A 51 -6.65 -23.44 20.11
CA HIS A 51 -7.79 -24.33 20.25
C HIS A 51 -7.37 -25.74 20.71
N ARG A 52 -6.34 -26.30 20.09
CA ARG A 52 -5.80 -27.62 20.45
C ARG A 52 -5.28 -27.64 21.89
N ARG A 53 -4.57 -26.59 22.29
CA ARG A 53 -4.04 -26.45 23.65
C ARG A 53 -5.16 -26.42 24.66
N GLU A 54 -6.21 -25.64 24.40
CA GLU A 54 -7.36 -25.53 25.28
C GLU A 54 -8.15 -26.85 25.37
N ARG A 55 -8.06 -27.72 24.37
CA ARG A 55 -8.67 -29.03 24.35
C ARG A 55 -7.77 -30.15 24.93
N GLY A 56 -6.63 -29.77 25.49
CA GLY A 56 -5.71 -30.70 26.14
C GLY A 56 -4.68 -31.35 25.24
N THR A 57 -4.60 -30.97 23.98
CA THR A 57 -3.55 -31.45 23.09
C THR A 57 -2.27 -30.71 23.42
N ASP A 58 -1.17 -31.44 23.56
CA ASP A 58 0.14 -30.82 23.76
C ASP A 58 0.60 -30.11 22.49
N VAL A 59 0.89 -28.83 22.63
CA VAL A 59 1.31 -28.00 21.51
C VAL A 59 2.71 -27.45 21.79
N GLU A 60 3.59 -27.55 20.79
CA GLU A 60 4.95 -27.06 20.92
C GLU A 60 4.96 -25.53 21.05
N GLN A 61 5.43 -25.04 22.20
CA GLN A 61 5.48 -23.60 22.50
C GLN A 61 6.33 -22.84 21.47
N ARG A 62 7.39 -23.46 20.97
CA ARG A 62 8.27 -22.86 19.96
C ARG A 62 7.50 -22.48 18.70
N ARG A 63 6.56 -23.31 18.29
CA ARG A 63 5.72 -23.05 17.12
C ARG A 63 4.78 -21.86 17.37
N THR A 64 4.18 -21.79 18.54
CA THR A 64 3.35 -20.65 18.94
C THR A 64 4.15 -19.36 18.91
N ASP A 65 5.34 -19.37 19.49
CA ASP A 65 6.22 -18.19 19.54
C ASP A 65 6.62 -17.74 18.14
N ALA A 66 6.94 -18.68 17.26
CA ALA A 66 7.30 -18.39 15.87
C ALA A 66 6.15 -17.72 15.12
N LEU A 67 4.92 -18.20 15.30
CA LEU A 67 3.74 -17.61 14.67
C LEU A 67 3.44 -16.21 15.20
N LEU A 68 3.62 -16.00 16.52
CA LEU A 68 3.46 -14.67 17.11
C LEU A 68 4.47 -13.67 16.54
N LEU A 69 5.74 -14.07 16.43
CA LEU A 69 6.77 -13.22 15.83
C LEU A 69 6.44 -12.93 14.36
N ARG A 70 5.96 -13.91 13.63
CA ARG A 70 5.56 -13.72 12.24
C ARG A 70 4.41 -12.72 12.10
N LEU A 71 3.42 -12.79 13.01
CA LEU A 71 2.33 -11.81 13.04
C LEU A 71 2.83 -10.41 13.33
N ASP A 72 3.76 -10.25 14.27
CA ASP A 72 4.36 -8.96 14.57
C ASP A 72 5.07 -8.36 13.35
N ASP A 73 5.85 -9.17 12.63
CA ASP A 73 6.54 -8.76 11.42
C ASP A 73 5.55 -8.35 10.32
N LEU A 74 4.51 -9.14 10.11
CA LEU A 74 3.48 -8.85 9.11
C LEU A 74 2.72 -7.57 9.46
N GLU A 75 2.39 -7.37 10.72
CA GLU A 75 1.72 -6.14 11.18
C GLU A 75 2.58 -4.92 10.91
N SER A 76 3.87 -4.99 11.18
CA SER A 76 4.82 -3.90 10.91
C SER A 76 4.94 -3.63 9.41
N ASP A 77 5.04 -4.67 8.59
CA ASP A 77 5.15 -4.54 7.14
C ASP A 77 3.88 -3.92 6.55
N ILE A 78 2.72 -4.37 7.02
CA ILE A 78 1.42 -3.83 6.59
C ILE A 78 1.31 -2.34 6.95
N ALA A 79 1.70 -1.97 8.16
CA ALA A 79 1.66 -0.58 8.61
C ALA A 79 2.55 0.31 7.75
N ARG A 80 3.79 -0.12 7.49
CA ARG A 80 4.73 0.63 6.63
C ARG A 80 4.20 0.80 5.22
N LEU A 81 3.67 -0.26 4.65
CA LEU A 81 3.15 -0.22 3.28
C LEU A 81 1.89 0.66 3.19
N THR A 82 1.01 0.58 4.18
CA THR A 82 -0.18 1.43 4.27
C THR A 82 0.21 2.90 4.35
N ASP A 83 1.20 3.23 5.16
CA ASP A 83 1.71 4.60 5.28
C ASP A 83 2.35 5.08 3.99
N ASP A 84 3.11 4.23 3.31
CA ASP A 84 3.74 4.55 2.03
C ASP A 84 2.69 4.86 0.96
N ILE A 85 1.66 4.03 0.86
CA ILE A 85 0.54 4.25 -0.07
C ILE A 85 -0.16 5.58 0.23
N ALA A 86 -0.43 5.85 1.51
CA ALA A 86 -1.06 7.10 1.92
C ALA A 86 -0.21 8.32 1.59
N ALA A 87 1.11 8.23 1.79
CA ALA A 87 2.04 9.30 1.46
C ALA A 87 2.07 9.59 -0.05
N ARG A 88 2.07 8.54 -0.87
CA ARG A 88 2.03 8.67 -2.34
C ARG A 88 0.73 9.30 -2.82
N ARG A 89 -0.39 8.95 -2.22
CA ARG A 89 -1.68 9.53 -2.55
C ARG A 89 -1.74 11.01 -2.18
N ARG A 90 -1.20 11.39 -1.02
CA ARG A 90 -1.12 12.80 -0.61
C ARG A 90 -0.25 13.60 -1.56
N ALA A 91 0.92 13.08 -1.90
CA ALA A 91 1.84 13.74 -2.83
C ALA A 91 1.19 13.95 -4.21
N ARG A 92 0.43 12.96 -4.69
CA ARG A 92 -0.29 13.05 -5.95
C ARG A 92 -1.40 14.10 -5.87
N SER A 93 -2.18 14.12 -4.79
CA SER A 93 -3.22 15.12 -4.58
C SER A 93 -2.65 16.54 -4.55
N GLU A 94 -1.52 16.74 -3.91
CA GLU A 94 -0.84 18.04 -3.88
C GLU A 94 -0.37 18.47 -5.27
N ARG A 95 0.16 17.56 -6.07
CA ARG A 95 0.58 17.84 -7.45
C ARG A 95 -0.59 18.13 -8.37
N ASP A 96 -1.70 17.44 -8.18
CA ASP A 96 -2.91 17.60 -8.98
C ASP A 96 -3.77 18.78 -8.52
N ALA A 97 -3.52 19.30 -7.32
CA ALA A 97 -4.14 20.49 -6.82
C ALA A 97 -3.58 21.70 -7.57
N VAL A 98 -4.25 22.07 -8.68
CA VAL A 98 -3.92 23.31 -9.39
C VAL A 98 -4.45 24.46 -8.54
N PRO A 99 -3.61 25.38 -8.08
CA PRO A 99 -4.09 26.54 -7.36
C PRO A 99 -5.05 27.31 -8.25
N GLU A 100 -6.28 27.54 -7.74
CA GLU A 100 -7.23 28.36 -8.48
C GLU A 100 -6.62 29.72 -8.75
N PRO A 101 -6.73 30.24 -10.00
CA PRO A 101 -6.31 31.59 -10.25
C PRO A 101 -7.08 32.56 -9.37
N PRO A 102 -6.43 33.56 -8.80
CA PRO A 102 -7.12 34.48 -7.90
C PRO A 102 -8.26 35.18 -8.62
N VAL A 103 -9.49 34.81 -8.23
CA VAL A 103 -10.71 35.38 -8.80
C VAL A 103 -10.89 36.82 -8.35
N ALA A 104 -10.22 37.20 -7.30
CA ALA A 104 -10.34 38.53 -6.71
C ALA A 104 -9.93 39.67 -7.62
N ALA A 105 -9.25 39.38 -8.71
CA ALA A 105 -8.83 40.38 -9.66
C ALA A 105 -9.98 40.96 -10.48
N HIS A 106 -11.18 40.49 -10.31
CA HIS A 106 -12.33 40.89 -11.12
C HIS A 106 -13.33 41.79 -10.42
N SER A 107 -12.92 42.33 -9.36
CA SER A 107 -13.76 43.34 -8.70
C SER A 107 -13.86 44.63 -9.52
#